data_c900e65d503491fbcb9f984a2987bc83
#
_entry.id   c900e65d503491fbcb9f984a2987bc83
#
_cell.length_a   1.000
_cell.length_b   1.000
_cell.length_c   1.000
_cell.angle_alpha   90.00
_cell.angle_beta   90.00
_cell.angle_gamma   90.00
#
_symmetry.space_group_name_H-M   'P 1'
#
loop_
_entity.id
_entity.type
_entity.pdbx_description
1 polymer ?
#
loop_
_entity_poly.entity_id
_entity_poly.type
_entity_poly.pdbx_seq_one_letter_code
_entity_poly.pdbx_strand_id
1 'polypeptide(L)'
;LTELTRQLRSDATMFVPEDFRTYPMNFGDPVFKKMFLNEGPFHIVANFAAHKHVRSEKDKYSIEAMIENNVFKAKEFLDLLLENKPEHFFCVSTDKAANPVNVMGASKKLMEEVIMAYSNDLQITTARFANVAFSNGSLLAGYIERLFQNQPISCPSDVKRFFVSPQESGQICMLACLLGNSGEIFFPKLAKEEMSFFKDITLDFFKASNRSIIECTSEPQAKKL
;
A
#
# COMPACT_ATOMS: atom_id res chain seq x y z
N LEU A 1 9.93 7.75 3.09
CA LEU A 1 10.93 8.06 2.06
C LEU A 1 12.36 7.89 2.58
N THR A 2 12.72 8.46 3.75
CA THR A 2 14.08 8.39 4.34
C THR A 2 14.56 6.95 4.54
N GLU A 3 13.70 6.06 5.05
CA GLU A 3 14.04 4.65 5.28
C GLU A 3 14.27 3.92 3.94
N LEU A 4 13.36 4.08 2.98
CA LEU A 4 13.50 3.52 1.64
C LEU A 4 14.81 3.97 0.97
N THR A 5 15.12 5.26 1.05
CA THR A 5 16.36 5.82 0.48
C THR A 5 17.61 5.24 1.15
N ARG A 6 17.55 5.05 2.47
CA ARG A 6 18.65 4.43 3.23
C ARG A 6 18.86 2.98 2.80
N GLN A 7 17.78 2.18 2.72
CA GLN A 7 17.84 0.80 2.27
C GLN A 7 18.43 0.69 0.86
N LEU A 8 17.90 1.47 -0.09
CA LEU A 8 18.40 1.46 -1.47
C LEU A 8 19.90 1.78 -1.57
N ARG A 9 20.40 2.73 -0.77
CA ARG A 9 21.81 3.15 -0.79
C ARG A 9 22.75 2.22 -0.01
N SER A 10 22.23 1.46 0.94
CA SER A 10 23.03 0.57 1.80
C SER A 10 23.03 -0.89 1.35
N ASP A 11 22.11 -1.29 0.50
CA ASP A 11 22.01 -2.66 0.00
C ASP A 11 22.96 -2.84 -1.19
N ALA A 12 24.05 -3.58 -0.96
CA ALA A 12 25.05 -3.86 -1.98
C ALA A 12 24.55 -4.74 -3.14
N THR A 13 23.37 -5.35 -3.00
CA THR A 13 22.74 -6.16 -4.07
C THR A 13 21.85 -5.35 -4.99
N MET A 14 21.53 -4.10 -4.60
CA MET A 14 20.69 -3.21 -5.38
C MET A 14 21.52 -2.26 -6.23
N PHE A 15 21.18 -2.20 -7.51
CA PHE A 15 21.73 -1.16 -8.39
C PHE A 15 20.93 0.12 -8.20
N VAL A 16 21.59 1.19 -7.79
CA VAL A 16 21.02 2.54 -7.71
C VAL A 16 21.69 3.40 -8.77
N PRO A 17 20.91 3.97 -9.72
CA PRO A 17 21.45 4.88 -10.72
C PRO A 17 22.14 6.10 -10.10
N GLU A 18 23.16 6.64 -10.78
CA GLU A 18 23.87 7.85 -10.32
C GLU A 18 22.96 9.07 -10.18
N ASP A 19 21.94 9.18 -11.04
CA ASP A 19 20.96 10.26 -11.04
C ASP A 19 19.73 9.99 -10.15
N PHE A 20 19.79 8.99 -9.25
CA PHE A 20 18.73 8.72 -8.31
C PHE A 20 18.46 9.91 -7.39
N ARG A 21 17.26 10.49 -7.50
CA ARG A 21 16.84 11.67 -6.75
C ARG A 21 15.64 11.37 -5.87
N THR A 22 15.57 12.03 -4.73
CA THR A 22 14.45 11.93 -3.78
C THR A 22 13.96 13.29 -3.38
N TYR A 23 12.64 13.49 -3.43
CA TYR A 23 11.97 14.75 -3.11
C TYR A 23 10.98 14.52 -1.97
N PRO A 24 11.27 14.98 -0.73
CA PRO A 24 10.38 14.78 0.43
C PRO A 24 9.20 15.76 0.39
N MET A 25 8.26 15.54 -0.50
CA MET A 25 7.06 16.35 -0.68
C MET A 25 5.84 15.50 -0.96
N ASN A 26 4.64 16.06 -0.77
CA ASN A 26 3.39 15.40 -1.13
C ASN A 26 3.10 15.62 -2.62
N PHE A 27 2.61 14.58 -3.32
CA PHE A 27 2.31 14.64 -4.76
C PHE A 27 1.17 15.61 -5.13
N GLY A 28 0.33 16.02 -4.16
CA GLY A 28 -0.70 17.06 -4.35
C GLY A 28 -0.24 18.49 -4.03
N ASP A 29 1.03 18.70 -3.71
CA ASP A 29 1.53 20.04 -3.36
C ASP A 29 1.93 20.83 -4.62
N PRO A 30 1.76 22.17 -4.63
CA PRO A 30 2.20 23.01 -5.76
C PRO A 30 3.69 22.86 -6.09
N VAL A 31 4.53 22.60 -5.08
CA VAL A 31 5.97 22.34 -5.27
C VAL A 31 6.21 21.05 -6.03
N PHE A 32 5.38 20.01 -5.78
CA PHE A 32 5.44 18.76 -6.54
C PHE A 32 5.15 19.01 -8.03
N LYS A 33 4.08 19.76 -8.34
CA LYS A 33 3.76 20.11 -9.75
C LYS A 33 4.95 20.80 -10.42
N LYS A 34 5.55 21.76 -9.75
CA LYS A 34 6.73 22.47 -10.25
C LYS A 34 7.92 21.55 -10.50
N MET A 35 8.21 20.66 -9.54
CA MET A 35 9.28 19.66 -9.68
C MET A 35 8.99 18.71 -10.83
N PHE A 36 7.77 18.19 -10.93
CA PHE A 36 7.38 17.23 -11.95
C PHE A 36 7.53 17.79 -13.35
N LEU A 37 7.15 19.06 -13.58
CA LEU A 37 7.29 19.75 -14.86
C LEU A 37 8.75 20.06 -15.20
N ASN A 38 9.58 20.36 -14.22
CA ASN A 38 10.98 20.75 -14.45
C ASN A 38 11.92 19.55 -14.64
N GLU A 39 11.65 18.43 -13.96
CA GLU A 39 12.50 17.24 -13.99
C GLU A 39 12.08 16.23 -15.08
N GLY A 40 10.87 16.39 -15.63
CA GLY A 40 10.38 15.54 -16.72
C GLY A 40 11.03 15.80 -18.07
N PRO A 41 10.65 15.09 -19.15
CA PRO A 41 9.55 14.10 -19.16
C PRO A 41 9.93 12.78 -18.46
N PHE A 42 8.94 12.14 -17.85
CA PHE A 42 9.10 10.80 -17.25
C PHE A 42 8.46 9.75 -18.18
N HIS A 43 9.16 8.65 -18.47
CA HIS A 43 8.64 7.56 -19.29
C HIS A 43 7.61 6.72 -18.53
N ILE A 44 7.91 6.39 -17.27
CA ILE A 44 7.03 5.62 -16.39
C ILE A 44 6.76 6.45 -15.14
N VAL A 45 5.48 6.55 -14.78
CA VAL A 45 5.04 7.19 -13.55
C VAL A 45 4.26 6.19 -12.71
N ALA A 46 4.69 5.93 -11.50
CA ALA A 46 4.05 4.99 -10.60
C ALA A 46 3.58 5.66 -9.31
N ASN A 47 2.27 5.65 -9.05
CA ASN A 47 1.68 6.22 -7.84
C ASN A 47 1.41 5.12 -6.80
N PHE A 48 2.22 5.12 -5.75
CA PHE A 48 2.05 4.28 -4.56
C PHE A 48 1.49 5.04 -3.36
N ALA A 49 1.24 6.34 -3.50
CA ALA A 49 0.74 7.17 -2.42
C ALA A 49 -0.76 6.94 -2.20
N ALA A 50 -1.15 6.66 -0.96
CA ALA A 50 -2.55 6.56 -0.57
C ALA A 50 -2.72 6.64 0.95
N HIS A 51 -3.86 7.13 1.41
CA HIS A 51 -4.34 6.89 2.77
C HIS A 51 -4.99 5.51 2.82
N LYS A 52 -4.36 4.55 3.52
CA LYS A 52 -4.75 3.13 3.50
C LYS A 52 -5.25 2.58 4.85
N HIS A 53 -5.24 3.38 5.90
CA HIS A 53 -5.55 2.90 7.25
C HIS A 53 -7.04 3.02 7.55
N VAL A 54 -7.72 1.88 7.70
CA VAL A 54 -9.15 1.80 8.11
C VAL A 54 -9.39 2.47 9.47
N ARG A 55 -8.40 2.44 10.38
CA ARG A 55 -8.50 3.10 11.69
C ARG A 55 -8.64 4.62 11.60
N SER A 56 -8.32 5.23 10.47
CA SER A 56 -8.49 6.66 10.22
C SER A 56 -9.94 7.07 9.90
N GLU A 57 -10.87 6.13 9.81
CA GLU A 57 -12.30 6.39 9.55
C GLU A 57 -13.10 6.79 10.79
N LYS A 58 -12.44 7.33 11.81
CA LYS A 58 -13.08 7.59 13.12
C LYS A 58 -13.76 8.94 13.21
N ASP A 59 -13.35 9.88 12.37
CA ASP A 59 -13.86 11.23 12.38
C ASP A 59 -13.97 11.82 10.97
N LYS A 60 -14.78 12.86 10.84
CA LYS A 60 -15.08 13.50 9.55
C LYS A 60 -13.85 14.08 8.85
N TYR A 61 -12.88 14.61 9.60
CA TYR A 61 -11.69 15.24 9.03
C TYR A 61 -10.73 14.20 8.45
N SER A 62 -10.58 13.07 9.14
CA SER A 62 -9.80 11.94 8.63
C SER A 62 -10.42 11.32 7.38
N ILE A 63 -11.75 11.25 7.32
CA ILE A 63 -12.48 10.80 6.13
C ILE A 63 -12.30 11.78 4.98
N GLU A 64 -12.48 13.08 5.24
CA GLU A 64 -12.26 14.14 4.25
C GLU A 64 -10.82 14.09 3.69
N ALA A 65 -9.81 14.03 4.56
CA ALA A 65 -8.41 13.92 4.15
C ALA A 65 -8.12 12.65 3.33
N MET A 66 -8.81 11.54 3.62
CA MET A 66 -8.69 10.31 2.85
C MET A 66 -9.26 10.45 1.44
N ILE A 67 -10.45 11.03 1.31
CA ILE A 67 -11.09 11.29 0.01
C ILE A 67 -10.27 12.30 -0.79
N GLU A 68 -9.86 13.38 -0.15
CA GLU A 68 -8.99 14.40 -0.75
C GLU A 68 -7.73 13.77 -1.34
N ASN A 69 -7.01 12.97 -0.54
CA ASN A 69 -5.76 12.38 -0.97
C ASN A 69 -5.94 11.26 -2.01
N ASN A 70 -6.91 10.37 -1.81
CA ASN A 70 -7.05 9.19 -2.66
C ASN A 70 -7.79 9.47 -3.97
N VAL A 71 -8.68 10.48 -4.00
CA VAL A 71 -9.54 10.74 -5.15
C VAL A 71 -9.19 12.06 -5.83
N PHE A 72 -9.29 13.19 -5.11
CA PHE A 72 -9.13 14.51 -5.75
C PHE A 72 -7.68 14.78 -6.17
N LYS A 73 -6.71 14.54 -5.31
CA LYS A 73 -5.30 14.69 -5.67
C LYS A 73 -4.86 13.68 -6.74
N ALA A 74 -5.44 12.46 -6.73
CA ALA A 74 -5.19 11.52 -7.81
C ALA A 74 -5.71 12.05 -9.16
N LYS A 75 -6.91 12.66 -9.18
CA LYS A 75 -7.45 13.31 -10.38
C LYS A 75 -6.57 14.47 -10.84
N GLU A 76 -6.21 15.39 -9.94
CA GLU A 76 -5.32 16.52 -10.26
C GLU A 76 -3.98 16.06 -10.82
N PHE A 77 -3.47 14.94 -10.31
CA PHE A 77 -2.25 14.34 -10.83
C PHE A 77 -2.44 13.77 -12.25
N LEU A 78 -3.58 13.12 -12.51
CA LEU A 78 -3.91 12.65 -13.86
C LEU A 78 -4.06 13.82 -14.86
N ASP A 79 -4.69 14.92 -14.44
CA ASP A 79 -4.76 16.14 -15.26
C ASP A 79 -3.35 16.66 -15.60
N LEU A 80 -2.43 16.65 -14.63
CA LEU A 80 -1.03 17.03 -14.86
C LEU A 80 -0.32 16.06 -15.82
N LEU A 81 -0.63 14.76 -15.76
CA LEU A 81 -0.08 13.77 -16.69
C LEU A 81 -0.59 13.94 -18.11
N LEU A 82 -1.79 14.48 -18.32
CA LEU A 82 -2.28 14.80 -19.66
C LEU A 82 -1.46 15.91 -20.34
N GLU A 83 -0.94 16.86 -19.56
CA GLU A 83 -0.06 17.92 -20.03
C GLU A 83 1.34 17.39 -20.41
N ASN A 84 1.79 16.33 -19.72
CA ASN A 84 3.12 15.71 -19.87
C ASN A 84 2.98 14.19 -19.83
N LYS A 85 2.47 13.60 -20.89
CA LYS A 85 2.10 12.19 -20.97
C LYS A 85 3.30 11.27 -20.79
N PRO A 86 3.33 10.41 -19.76
CA PRO A 86 4.27 9.31 -19.67
C PRO A 86 3.90 8.22 -20.69
N GLU A 87 4.85 7.34 -20.98
CA GLU A 87 4.57 6.14 -21.77
C GLU A 87 3.64 5.18 -21.01
N HIS A 88 3.75 5.17 -19.68
CA HIS A 88 2.91 4.36 -18.82
C HIS A 88 2.67 5.02 -17.45
N PHE A 89 1.42 5.03 -17.02
CA PHE A 89 1.04 5.37 -15.64
C PHE A 89 0.53 4.13 -14.91
N PHE A 90 1.13 3.84 -13.78
CA PHE A 90 0.71 2.77 -12.88
C PHE A 90 0.20 3.32 -11.56
N CYS A 91 -0.87 2.74 -11.01
CA CYS A 91 -1.34 3.10 -9.67
C CYS A 91 -1.68 1.87 -8.84
N VAL A 92 -1.21 1.84 -7.60
CA VAL A 92 -1.52 0.74 -6.69
C VAL A 92 -2.93 0.87 -6.09
N SER A 93 -3.67 -0.23 -6.05
CA SER A 93 -4.97 -0.35 -5.40
C SER A 93 -5.00 -1.52 -4.38
N THR A 94 -6.16 -1.99 -4.03
CA THR A 94 -6.38 -3.00 -2.99
C THR A 94 -7.55 -3.92 -3.35
N ASP A 95 -7.55 -5.13 -2.82
CA ASP A 95 -8.68 -6.06 -2.87
C ASP A 95 -9.98 -5.46 -2.31
N LYS A 96 -9.86 -4.54 -1.35
CA LYS A 96 -11.00 -3.85 -0.71
C LYS A 96 -11.74 -2.88 -1.64
N ALA A 97 -11.14 -2.50 -2.77
CA ALA A 97 -11.78 -1.71 -3.82
C ALA A 97 -12.76 -2.55 -4.65
N ALA A 98 -12.59 -3.87 -4.72
CA ALA A 98 -13.48 -4.75 -5.48
C ALA A 98 -14.90 -4.81 -4.90
N ASN A 99 -15.01 -4.90 -3.56
CA ASN A 99 -16.27 -4.89 -2.83
C ASN A 99 -16.11 -4.06 -1.54
N PRO A 100 -16.23 -2.72 -1.61
CA PRO A 100 -15.95 -1.85 -0.48
C PRO A 100 -17.02 -1.99 0.61
N VAL A 101 -16.57 -2.27 1.84
CA VAL A 101 -17.41 -2.35 3.04
C VAL A 101 -17.10 -1.24 4.04
N ASN A 102 -16.18 -0.34 3.71
CA ASN A 102 -15.76 0.77 4.53
C ASN A 102 -15.30 1.96 3.66
N VAL A 103 -15.09 3.12 4.28
CA VAL A 103 -14.75 4.36 3.58
C VAL A 103 -13.42 4.25 2.85
N MET A 104 -12.41 3.59 3.44
CA MET A 104 -11.13 3.39 2.79
C MET A 104 -11.28 2.56 1.50
N GLY A 105 -12.01 1.45 1.54
CA GLY A 105 -12.31 0.65 0.36
C GLY A 105 -13.08 1.45 -0.69
N ALA A 106 -14.08 2.24 -0.27
CA ALA A 106 -14.86 3.11 -1.15
C ALA A 106 -13.99 4.20 -1.80
N SER A 107 -13.11 4.85 -1.04
CA SER A 107 -12.19 5.87 -1.59
C SER A 107 -11.23 5.27 -2.63
N LYS A 108 -10.76 4.05 -2.40
CA LYS A 108 -9.91 3.34 -3.37
C LYS A 108 -10.69 2.90 -4.61
N LYS A 109 -11.95 2.50 -4.46
CA LYS A 109 -12.83 2.23 -5.60
C LYS A 109 -13.07 3.48 -6.44
N LEU A 110 -13.40 4.60 -5.81
CA LEU A 110 -13.54 5.88 -6.52
C LEU A 110 -12.24 6.30 -7.21
N MET A 111 -11.09 6.11 -6.57
CA MET A 111 -9.79 6.36 -7.19
C MET A 111 -9.60 5.51 -8.45
N GLU A 112 -9.93 4.22 -8.41
CA GLU A 112 -9.85 3.35 -9.59
C GLU A 112 -10.76 3.83 -10.73
N GLU A 113 -12.01 4.19 -10.42
CA GLU A 113 -12.95 4.70 -11.43
C GLU A 113 -12.44 6.00 -12.08
N VAL A 114 -11.89 6.91 -11.26
CA VAL A 114 -11.25 8.13 -11.77
C VAL A 114 -10.07 7.78 -12.67
N ILE A 115 -9.17 6.91 -12.24
CA ILE A 115 -7.99 6.48 -13.02
C ILE A 115 -8.42 5.84 -14.34
N MET A 116 -9.39 4.93 -14.31
CA MET A 116 -9.87 4.24 -15.49
C MET A 116 -10.57 5.18 -16.49
N ALA A 117 -11.18 6.27 -16.04
CA ALA A 117 -11.75 7.28 -16.92
C ALA A 117 -10.71 7.95 -17.85
N TYR A 118 -9.42 7.93 -17.48
CA TYR A 118 -8.33 8.46 -18.29
C TYR A 118 -7.67 7.41 -19.20
N SER A 119 -8.13 6.16 -19.18
CA SER A 119 -7.48 5.05 -19.92
C SER A 119 -7.50 5.17 -21.44
N ASN A 120 -8.37 6.03 -21.99
CA ASN A 120 -8.38 6.35 -23.42
C ASN A 120 -7.32 7.40 -23.81
N ASP A 121 -6.86 8.19 -22.86
CA ASP A 121 -5.94 9.31 -23.08
C ASP A 121 -4.52 9.00 -22.60
N LEU A 122 -4.39 8.11 -21.61
CA LEU A 122 -3.15 7.69 -20.99
C LEU A 122 -3.06 6.15 -21.01
N GLN A 123 -1.87 5.61 -21.20
CA GLN A 123 -1.59 4.20 -20.97
C GLN A 123 -1.58 3.94 -19.46
N ILE A 124 -2.62 3.30 -18.93
CA ILE A 124 -2.86 3.19 -17.49
C ILE A 124 -3.08 1.74 -17.09
N THR A 125 -2.40 1.30 -16.04
CA THR A 125 -2.70 0.05 -15.35
C THR A 125 -2.79 0.23 -13.85
N THR A 126 -3.47 -0.68 -13.18
CA THR A 126 -3.52 -0.73 -11.72
C THR A 126 -3.35 -2.16 -11.21
N ALA A 127 -2.96 -2.31 -9.96
CA ALA A 127 -2.87 -3.62 -9.32
C ALA A 127 -3.58 -3.62 -7.97
N ARG A 128 -4.34 -4.69 -7.69
CA ARG A 128 -5.00 -4.95 -6.42
C ARG A 128 -4.27 -6.07 -5.70
N PHE A 129 -3.95 -5.87 -4.43
CA PHE A 129 -3.37 -6.89 -3.58
C PHE A 129 -4.29 -7.21 -2.40
N ALA A 130 -4.13 -8.41 -1.88
CA ALA A 130 -4.53 -8.79 -0.53
C ALA A 130 -3.65 -8.07 0.51
N ASN A 131 -3.62 -8.54 1.75
CA ASN A 131 -2.76 -7.94 2.76
C ASN A 131 -1.29 -8.24 2.44
N VAL A 132 -0.49 -7.22 2.22
CA VAL A 132 0.96 -7.38 2.08
C VAL A 132 1.54 -7.61 3.48
N ALA A 133 2.14 -8.79 3.68
CA ALA A 133 2.72 -9.19 4.95
C ALA A 133 3.81 -8.18 5.38
N PHE A 134 3.83 -7.84 6.66
CA PHE A 134 4.80 -6.91 7.27
C PHE A 134 4.87 -5.51 6.62
N SER A 135 3.89 -5.13 5.79
CA SER A 135 3.83 -3.77 5.27
C SER A 135 3.62 -2.76 6.40
N ASN A 136 4.11 -1.54 6.23
CA ASN A 136 4.00 -0.48 7.22
C ASN A 136 2.54 -0.27 7.69
N GLY A 137 2.33 -0.26 9.01
CA GLY A 137 1.01 -0.16 9.63
C GLY A 137 0.14 -1.42 9.51
N SER A 138 0.66 -2.54 8.99
CA SER A 138 -0.03 -3.83 9.03
C SER A 138 -0.04 -4.43 10.44
N LEU A 139 -0.95 -5.38 10.68
CA LEU A 139 -1.02 -6.08 11.96
C LEU A 139 0.30 -6.82 12.25
N LEU A 140 0.88 -7.47 11.26
CA LEU A 140 2.13 -8.22 11.41
C LEU A 140 3.34 -7.33 11.68
N ALA A 141 3.41 -6.14 11.05
CA ALA A 141 4.43 -5.15 11.40
C ALA A 141 4.26 -4.67 12.85
N GLY A 142 3.01 -4.46 13.29
CA GLY A 142 2.71 -4.13 14.68
C GLY A 142 3.10 -5.23 15.68
N TYR A 143 3.15 -6.50 15.27
CA TYR A 143 3.65 -7.59 16.12
C TYR A 143 5.15 -7.41 16.41
N ILE A 144 5.94 -7.07 15.40
CA ILE A 144 7.37 -6.82 15.54
C ILE A 144 7.60 -5.62 16.48
N GLU A 145 6.89 -4.51 16.27
CA GLU A 145 7.01 -3.31 17.11
C GLU A 145 6.66 -3.61 18.57
N ARG A 146 5.55 -4.31 18.80
CA ARG A 146 5.10 -4.70 20.15
C ARG A 146 6.06 -5.67 20.83
N LEU A 147 6.64 -6.61 20.06
CA LEU A 147 7.64 -7.53 20.57
C LEU A 147 8.87 -6.78 21.12
N PHE A 148 9.37 -5.80 20.36
CA PHE A 148 10.51 -4.96 20.79
C PHE A 148 10.18 -4.07 22.00
N GLN A 149 8.91 -3.68 22.15
CA GLN A 149 8.45 -2.84 23.25
C GLN A 149 7.92 -3.64 24.45
N ASN A 150 8.01 -4.98 24.43
CA ASN A 150 7.42 -5.88 25.43
C ASN A 150 5.93 -5.59 25.69
N GLN A 151 5.17 -5.32 24.62
CA GLN A 151 3.74 -5.06 24.69
C GLN A 151 2.93 -6.29 24.29
N PRO A 152 1.72 -6.48 24.85
CA PRO A 152 0.84 -7.57 24.47
C PRO A 152 0.38 -7.46 23.01
N ILE A 153 0.27 -8.61 22.33
CA ILE A 153 -0.18 -8.71 20.94
C ILE A 153 -1.67 -9.01 20.93
N SER A 154 -2.43 -8.24 20.14
CA SER A 154 -3.84 -8.50 19.86
C SER A 154 -3.97 -9.45 18.68
N CYS A 155 -4.60 -10.62 18.91
CA CYS A 155 -4.79 -11.64 17.90
C CYS A 155 -6.28 -11.92 17.69
N PRO A 156 -6.90 -11.53 16.57
CA PRO A 156 -8.24 -11.94 16.21
C PRO A 156 -8.28 -13.46 15.93
N SER A 157 -9.04 -14.22 16.71
CA SER A 157 -9.06 -15.69 16.63
C SER A 157 -9.92 -16.22 15.46
N ASP A 158 -10.90 -15.44 15.01
CA ASP A 158 -11.94 -15.81 14.06
C ASP A 158 -11.74 -15.22 12.66
N VAL A 159 -10.68 -14.46 12.45
CA VAL A 159 -10.43 -13.73 11.22
C VAL A 159 -9.43 -14.47 10.33
N LYS A 160 -9.86 -14.77 9.11
CA LYS A 160 -9.00 -15.26 8.02
C LYS A 160 -8.68 -14.14 7.04
N ARG A 161 -7.49 -14.14 6.47
CA ARG A 161 -7.08 -13.22 5.41
C ARG A 161 -6.15 -13.92 4.41
N PHE A 162 -6.17 -13.40 3.19
CA PHE A 162 -5.10 -13.65 2.23
C PHE A 162 -3.90 -12.75 2.55
N PHE A 163 -2.72 -13.29 2.37
CA PHE A 163 -1.48 -12.55 2.44
C PHE A 163 -0.67 -12.75 1.16
N VAL A 164 0.02 -11.71 0.77
CA VAL A 164 1.08 -11.75 -0.25
C VAL A 164 2.37 -11.24 0.38
N SER A 165 3.49 -11.76 -0.05
CA SER A 165 4.78 -11.24 0.38
C SER A 165 5.05 -9.86 -0.26
N PRO A 166 5.94 -9.04 0.33
CA PRO A 166 6.40 -7.81 -0.31
C PRO A 166 6.97 -8.04 -1.71
N GLN A 167 7.70 -9.17 -1.89
CA GLN A 167 8.28 -9.54 -3.18
C GLN A 167 7.20 -9.84 -4.22
N GLU A 168 6.22 -10.68 -3.90
CA GLU A 168 5.11 -10.99 -4.81
C GLU A 168 4.30 -9.74 -5.18
N SER A 169 4.03 -8.87 -4.21
CA SER A 169 3.34 -7.60 -4.49
C SER A 169 4.15 -6.72 -5.44
N GLY A 170 5.47 -6.64 -5.26
CA GLY A 170 6.38 -5.94 -6.16
C GLY A 170 6.39 -6.53 -7.57
N GLN A 171 6.41 -7.86 -7.69
CA GLN A 171 6.36 -8.56 -9.00
C GLN A 171 5.05 -8.28 -9.74
N ILE A 172 3.90 -8.26 -9.04
CA ILE A 172 2.62 -7.91 -9.65
C ILE A 172 2.61 -6.46 -10.13
N CYS A 173 3.17 -5.52 -9.37
CA CYS A 173 3.34 -4.14 -9.82
C CYS A 173 4.20 -4.04 -11.09
N MET A 174 5.32 -4.75 -11.12
CA MET A 174 6.21 -4.76 -12.29
C MET A 174 5.54 -5.36 -13.52
N LEU A 175 4.81 -6.47 -13.37
CA LEU A 175 4.04 -7.07 -14.47
C LEU A 175 2.97 -6.11 -15.00
N ALA A 176 2.20 -5.47 -14.11
CA ALA A 176 1.19 -4.50 -14.50
C ALA A 176 1.80 -3.28 -15.22
N CYS A 177 2.94 -2.80 -14.72
CA CYS A 177 3.62 -1.62 -15.25
C CYS A 177 4.31 -1.87 -16.60
N LEU A 178 4.86 -3.06 -16.82
CA LEU A 178 5.67 -3.36 -18.01
C LEU A 178 4.90 -4.09 -19.12
N LEU A 179 3.90 -4.89 -18.77
CA LEU A 179 3.21 -5.80 -19.70
C LEU A 179 1.70 -5.50 -19.83
N GLY A 180 1.14 -4.65 -18.96
CA GLY A 180 -0.30 -4.40 -18.94
C GLY A 180 -0.75 -3.48 -20.08
N ASN A 181 -1.93 -3.78 -20.64
CA ASN A 181 -2.60 -2.88 -21.57
C ASN A 181 -3.43 -1.84 -20.81
N SER A 182 -3.67 -0.70 -21.46
CA SER A 182 -4.44 0.38 -20.83
C SER A 182 -5.83 -0.08 -20.38
N GLY A 183 -6.18 0.28 -19.14
CA GLY A 183 -7.45 -0.10 -18.52
C GLY A 183 -7.43 -1.44 -17.78
N GLU A 184 -6.31 -2.18 -17.77
CA GLU A 184 -6.22 -3.46 -17.06
C GLU A 184 -5.96 -3.30 -15.56
N ILE A 185 -6.61 -4.18 -14.78
CA ILE A 185 -6.43 -4.30 -13.34
C ILE A 185 -5.81 -5.67 -13.03
N PHE A 186 -4.58 -5.68 -12.57
CA PHE A 186 -3.86 -6.89 -12.19
C PHE A 186 -4.18 -7.29 -10.75
N PHE A 187 -4.37 -8.58 -10.52
CA PHE A 187 -4.55 -9.13 -9.17
C PHE A 187 -4.10 -10.59 -9.12
N PRO A 188 -3.59 -11.07 -7.96
CA PRO A 188 -3.21 -12.46 -7.81
C PRO A 188 -4.45 -13.35 -7.80
N LYS A 189 -4.37 -14.51 -8.46
CA LYS A 189 -5.38 -15.56 -8.35
C LYS A 189 -5.11 -16.34 -7.06
N LEU A 190 -5.91 -16.07 -6.03
CA LEU A 190 -5.80 -16.72 -4.73
C LEU A 190 -6.94 -17.72 -4.53
N ALA A 191 -6.62 -18.95 -4.15
CA ALA A 191 -7.60 -19.96 -3.79
C ALA A 191 -8.06 -19.78 -2.33
N LYS A 192 -9.30 -20.15 -2.00
CA LYS A 192 -9.84 -19.99 -0.63
C LYS A 192 -9.00 -20.72 0.44
N GLU A 193 -8.35 -21.78 0.06
CA GLU A 193 -7.48 -22.64 0.89
C GLU A 193 -6.21 -21.91 1.33
N GLU A 194 -5.79 -20.86 0.58
CA GLU A 194 -4.63 -20.04 0.89
C GLU A 194 -4.90 -18.95 1.96
N MET A 195 -6.16 -18.87 2.43
CA MET A 195 -6.49 -17.97 3.55
C MET A 195 -5.92 -18.52 4.86
N SER A 196 -5.16 -17.70 5.56
CA SER A 196 -4.60 -18.03 6.87
C SER A 196 -5.40 -17.38 8.00
N PHE A 197 -5.60 -18.09 9.11
CA PHE A 197 -6.09 -17.48 10.34
C PHE A 197 -5.01 -16.62 10.98
N PHE A 198 -5.39 -15.46 11.50
CA PHE A 198 -4.45 -14.65 12.28
C PHE A 198 -3.91 -15.39 13.49
N LYS A 199 -4.69 -16.28 14.10
CA LYS A 199 -4.24 -17.12 15.22
C LYS A 199 -3.05 -17.99 14.84
N ASP A 200 -3.11 -18.67 13.70
CA ASP A 200 -2.04 -19.55 13.24
C ASP A 200 -0.75 -18.75 12.95
N ILE A 201 -0.90 -17.63 12.24
CA ILE A 201 0.23 -16.72 11.96
C ILE A 201 0.84 -16.20 13.25
N THR A 202 0.02 -15.86 14.26
CA THR A 202 0.50 -15.37 15.55
C THR A 202 1.28 -16.45 16.30
N LEU A 203 0.80 -17.70 16.29
CA LEU A 203 1.49 -18.82 16.91
C LEU A 203 2.86 -19.08 16.22
N ASP A 204 2.89 -19.05 14.90
CA ASP A 204 4.14 -19.22 14.15
C ASP A 204 5.12 -18.05 14.35
N PHE A 205 4.61 -16.82 14.47
CA PHE A 205 5.42 -15.65 14.81
C PHE A 205 6.09 -15.81 16.19
N PHE A 206 5.36 -16.28 17.21
CA PHE A 206 5.93 -16.51 18.53
C PHE A 206 6.95 -17.66 18.52
N LYS A 207 6.68 -18.75 17.83
CA LYS A 207 7.66 -19.84 17.65
C LYS A 207 8.96 -19.31 16.99
N ALA A 208 8.82 -18.54 15.91
CA ALA A 208 9.97 -17.97 15.20
C ALA A 208 10.76 -16.96 16.04
N SER A 209 10.09 -16.22 16.94
CA SER A 209 10.73 -15.28 17.87
C SER A 209 11.32 -15.93 19.12
N ASN A 210 11.17 -17.24 19.29
CA ASN A 210 11.60 -18.00 20.48
C ASN A 210 11.04 -17.42 21.80
N ARG A 211 9.78 -16.98 21.80
CA ARG A 211 9.08 -16.41 22.95
C ARG A 211 7.97 -17.34 23.43
N SER A 212 7.80 -17.42 24.74
CA SER A 212 6.66 -18.11 25.36
C SER A 212 5.38 -17.28 25.19
N ILE A 213 4.24 -17.99 25.08
CA ILE A 213 2.92 -17.38 24.94
C ILE A 213 2.16 -17.52 26.26
N ILE A 214 1.57 -16.41 26.71
CA ILE A 214 0.54 -16.42 27.76
C ILE A 214 -0.73 -15.87 27.10
N GLU A 215 -1.74 -16.72 26.93
CA GLU A 215 -3.01 -16.30 26.35
C GLU A 215 -3.85 -15.58 27.41
N CYS A 216 -4.36 -14.41 27.05
CA CYS A 216 -5.24 -13.60 27.88
C CYS A 216 -6.55 -13.33 27.14
N THR A 217 -7.66 -13.36 27.87
CA THR A 217 -9.01 -13.13 27.30
C THR A 217 -9.38 -11.67 27.21
N SER A 218 -8.59 -10.77 27.81
CA SER A 218 -8.83 -9.33 27.76
C SER A 218 -7.53 -8.51 27.77
N GLU A 219 -7.59 -7.33 27.17
CA GLU A 219 -6.45 -6.40 27.16
C GLU A 219 -6.01 -5.93 28.57
N PRO A 220 -6.92 -5.63 29.52
CA PRO A 220 -6.53 -5.31 30.89
C PRO A 220 -5.79 -6.42 31.60
N GLN A 221 -6.11 -7.69 31.32
CA GLN A 221 -5.39 -8.84 31.86
C GLN A 221 -3.98 -8.93 31.25
N ALA A 222 -3.88 -8.77 29.95
CA ALA A 222 -2.58 -8.84 29.27
C ALA A 222 -1.61 -7.73 29.68
N LYS A 223 -2.11 -6.57 30.08
CA LYS A 223 -1.26 -5.44 30.55
C LYS A 223 -0.73 -5.59 31.97
N LYS A 224 -1.20 -6.56 32.71
CA LYS A 224 -0.76 -6.83 34.11
C LYS A 224 0.34 -7.88 34.19
N LEU A 225 0.63 -8.58 33.10
CA LEU A 225 1.69 -9.58 32.98
C LEU A 225 2.98 -8.96 32.45
#